data_c361dea3106393d77db904fefc1e6ad3
#
_entry.id   c361dea3106393d77db904fefc1e6ad3
#
_cell.length_a   1.000
_cell.length_b   1.000
_cell.length_c   1.000
_cell.angle_alpha   90.00
_cell.angle_beta   90.00
_cell.angle_gamma   90.00
#
_symmetry.space_group_name_H-M   'P 1'
#
loop_
_entity.id
_entity.type
_entity.pdbx_description
1 polymer ?
#
loop_
_entity_poly.entity_id
_entity_poly.type
_entity_poly.pdbx_seq_one_letter_code
_entity_poly.pdbx_strand_id
1 'polypeptide(L)'
;MKKISICLGSLLFAITCNAQVINTATMDTTGFNYQGKVVVSAYIDSYYGYDFNKPASGERSYFVSMARHNEMTINLAYVDVKYSSSRLRARFVPGFGSYVNANYVNEPGTLTNFIEASVGIRLSDSKNIWLDAGI
;
A
#
# COMPACT_ATOMS: atom_id res chain seq x y z
N MET A 1 -8.77 -47.54 2.78
CA MET A 1 -8.89 -46.34 3.63
C MET A 1 -8.92 -45.11 2.71
N LYS A 2 -10.08 -44.46 2.56
CA LYS A 2 -10.25 -43.32 1.67
C LYS A 2 -9.78 -42.06 2.42
N LYS A 3 -8.76 -41.40 1.92
CA LYS A 3 -8.32 -40.07 2.44
C LYS A 3 -9.30 -39.04 1.92
N ILE A 4 -10.06 -38.43 2.84
CA ILE A 4 -10.92 -37.30 2.55
C ILE A 4 -10.02 -36.05 2.58
N SER A 5 -9.72 -35.47 1.41
CA SER A 5 -9.10 -34.18 1.31
C SER A 5 -10.16 -33.10 1.59
N ILE A 6 -10.10 -32.52 2.77
CA ILE A 6 -10.91 -31.36 3.10
C ILE A 6 -10.13 -30.11 2.58
N CYS A 7 -10.54 -29.60 1.41
CA CYS A 7 -10.15 -28.25 0.99
C CYS A 7 -10.86 -27.24 1.88
N LEU A 8 -10.15 -26.69 2.87
CA LEU A 8 -10.66 -25.61 3.68
C LEU A 8 -10.44 -24.32 2.88
N GLY A 9 -11.54 -23.79 2.31
CA GLY A 9 -11.54 -22.56 1.56
C GLY A 9 -11.13 -21.37 2.45
N SER A 10 -10.14 -20.61 2.02
CA SER A 10 -9.77 -19.33 2.63
C SER A 10 -10.91 -18.33 2.41
N LEU A 11 -11.55 -17.92 3.51
CA LEU A 11 -12.54 -16.85 3.49
C LEU A 11 -11.80 -15.51 3.35
N LEU A 12 -11.72 -15.00 2.14
CA LEU A 12 -11.21 -13.64 1.85
C LEU A 12 -12.30 -12.64 2.22
N PHE A 13 -12.11 -11.94 3.34
CA PHE A 13 -12.92 -10.79 3.69
C PHE A 13 -12.26 -9.55 3.09
N ALA A 14 -12.71 -9.13 1.92
CA ALA A 14 -12.32 -7.85 1.33
C ALA A 14 -13.22 -6.74 1.89
N ILE A 15 -12.69 -5.91 2.77
CA ILE A 15 -13.37 -4.69 3.20
C ILE A 15 -13.01 -3.60 2.18
N THR A 16 -13.94 -3.27 1.30
CA THR A 16 -13.80 -2.10 0.42
C THR A 16 -14.10 -0.84 1.21
N CYS A 17 -13.07 -0.10 1.58
CA CYS A 17 -13.21 1.22 2.18
C CYS A 17 -13.41 2.27 1.07
N ASN A 18 -14.53 3.00 1.10
CA ASN A 18 -14.78 4.07 0.15
C ASN A 18 -13.83 5.24 0.43
N ALA A 19 -13.06 5.65 -0.57
CA ALA A 19 -12.22 6.83 -0.49
C ALA A 19 -13.08 8.09 -0.36
N GLN A 20 -12.93 8.82 0.74
CA GLN A 20 -13.50 10.16 0.87
C GLN A 20 -12.60 11.16 0.13
N VAL A 21 -13.19 11.89 -0.81
CA VAL A 21 -12.53 13.03 -1.44
C VAL A 21 -12.63 14.22 -0.47
N ILE A 22 -11.54 14.51 0.20
CA ILE A 22 -11.44 15.73 1.01
C ILE A 22 -11.09 16.87 0.06
N ASN A 23 -12.05 17.73 -0.25
CA ASN A 23 -11.77 19.01 -0.89
C ASN A 23 -11.12 19.90 0.17
N THR A 24 -9.80 19.98 0.19
CA THR A 24 -9.11 20.96 1.02
C THR A 24 -9.43 22.35 0.53
N ALA A 25 -10.05 23.13 1.43
CA ALA A 25 -10.24 24.54 1.25
C ALA A 25 -8.91 25.22 0.88
N THR A 26 -8.99 26.17 -0.02
CA THR A 26 -7.94 27.07 -0.45
C THR A 26 -7.09 27.54 0.73
N MET A 27 -5.85 27.08 0.81
CA MET A 27 -4.85 27.78 1.60
C MET A 27 -4.47 29.03 0.81
N ASP A 28 -4.98 30.16 1.26
CA ASP A 28 -4.65 31.47 0.72
C ASP A 28 -3.25 31.87 1.20
N THR A 29 -2.24 31.44 0.45
CA THR A 29 -0.88 31.96 0.60
C THR A 29 -0.57 32.80 -0.61
N THR A 30 -0.84 34.10 -0.47
CA THR A 30 -0.27 35.18 -1.27
C THR A 30 -0.07 34.88 -2.77
N GLY A 31 -1.13 35.01 -3.56
CA GLY A 31 -1.02 35.25 -4.99
C GLY A 31 -0.88 34.02 -5.91
N PHE A 32 -0.80 32.80 -5.39
CA PHE A 32 -0.77 31.57 -6.19
C PHE A 32 -2.05 30.75 -6.00
N ASN A 33 -2.99 30.94 -6.90
CA ASN A 33 -4.26 30.21 -6.89
C ASN A 33 -4.05 28.77 -7.44
N TYR A 34 -3.37 27.91 -6.70
CA TYR A 34 -3.21 26.49 -7.05
C TYR A 34 -4.36 25.70 -6.44
N GLN A 35 -5.41 25.48 -7.22
CA GLN A 35 -6.44 24.52 -6.83
C GLN A 35 -5.89 23.10 -7.00
N GLY A 36 -5.47 22.49 -5.90
CA GLY A 36 -5.05 21.11 -5.85
C GLY A 36 -6.16 20.21 -5.30
N LYS A 37 -6.20 18.96 -5.77
CA LYS A 37 -7.07 17.91 -5.27
C LYS A 37 -6.25 16.91 -4.47
N VAL A 38 -6.68 16.63 -3.23
CA VAL A 38 -6.16 15.53 -2.43
C VAL A 38 -7.15 14.36 -2.48
N VAL A 39 -6.64 13.17 -2.75
CA VAL A 39 -7.41 11.91 -2.68
C VAL A 39 -6.69 11.03 -1.68
N VAL A 40 -7.44 10.54 -0.70
CA VAL A 40 -6.93 9.57 0.29
C VAL A 40 -7.70 8.28 0.14
N SER A 41 -6.99 7.17 0.03
CA SER A 41 -7.55 5.83 0.04
C SER A 41 -6.75 4.94 0.99
N ALA A 42 -7.37 3.87 1.46
CA ALA A 42 -6.73 2.89 2.31
C ALA A 42 -7.07 1.49 1.86
N TYR A 43 -6.15 0.57 2.13
CA TYR A 43 -6.32 -0.85 1.85
C TYR A 43 -5.84 -1.64 3.05
N ILE A 44 -6.53 -2.72 3.37
CA ILE A 44 -6.12 -3.69 4.37
C ILE A 44 -6.45 -5.10 3.89
N ASP A 45 -5.46 -5.96 3.97
CA ASP A 45 -5.56 -7.38 3.68
C ASP A 45 -5.07 -8.16 4.89
N SER A 46 -5.95 -8.96 5.47
CA SER A 46 -5.65 -9.82 6.60
C SER A 46 -5.99 -11.27 6.28
N TYR A 47 -5.22 -12.20 6.85
CA TYR A 47 -5.40 -13.61 6.60
C TYR A 47 -5.12 -14.46 7.83
N TYR A 48 -5.60 -15.68 7.79
CA TYR A 48 -5.18 -16.76 8.65
C TYR A 48 -4.69 -17.93 7.77
N GLY A 49 -3.45 -18.39 8.01
CA GLY A 49 -2.84 -19.48 7.26
C GLY A 49 -2.47 -20.66 8.17
N TYR A 50 -2.84 -21.86 7.77
CA TYR A 50 -2.41 -23.08 8.46
C TYR A 50 -1.63 -23.98 7.51
N ASP A 51 -0.40 -24.32 7.89
CA ASP A 51 0.43 -25.28 7.18
C ASP A 51 0.46 -26.61 7.95
N PHE A 52 0.05 -27.69 7.30
CA PHE A 52 0.01 -29.03 7.91
C PHE A 52 1.40 -29.58 8.24
N ASN A 53 2.48 -29.03 7.65
CA ASN A 53 3.85 -29.38 7.99
C ASN A 53 4.33 -28.72 9.30
N LYS A 54 3.56 -27.78 9.86
CA LYS A 54 3.82 -27.11 11.14
C LYS A 54 5.26 -26.58 11.24
N PRO A 55 5.68 -25.64 10.38
CA PRO A 55 7.05 -25.16 10.38
C PRO A 55 7.40 -24.53 11.73
N ALA A 56 8.52 -24.94 12.31
CA ALA A 56 8.98 -24.45 13.61
C ALA A 56 9.33 -22.95 13.60
N SER A 57 9.64 -22.40 12.43
CA SER A 57 9.88 -20.95 12.23
C SER A 57 8.62 -20.10 12.34
N GLY A 58 7.42 -20.71 12.29
CA GLY A 58 6.16 -19.98 12.16
C GLY A 58 5.93 -19.37 10.78
N GLU A 59 6.80 -19.69 9.81
CA GLU A 59 6.71 -19.19 8.44
C GLU A 59 6.68 -20.34 7.44
N ARG A 60 5.82 -20.21 6.44
CA ARG A 60 5.73 -21.17 5.33
C ARG A 60 6.84 -20.86 4.33
N SER A 61 7.71 -21.83 4.10
CA SER A 61 8.80 -21.70 3.13
C SER A 61 8.27 -21.37 1.73
N TYR A 62 8.99 -20.52 1.01
CA TYR A 62 8.70 -20.09 -0.37
C TYR A 62 7.48 -19.20 -0.56
N PHE A 63 6.83 -18.76 0.51
CA PHE A 63 5.73 -17.80 0.42
C PHE A 63 6.21 -16.39 0.78
N VAL A 64 6.11 -15.45 -0.14
CA VAL A 64 6.40 -14.03 0.07
C VAL A 64 5.15 -13.22 0.46
N SER A 65 3.98 -13.83 0.28
CA SER A 65 2.69 -13.29 0.67
C SER A 65 1.95 -14.31 1.51
N MET A 66 1.27 -13.87 2.55
CA MET A 66 0.53 -14.74 3.47
C MET A 66 1.43 -15.84 4.09
N ALA A 67 2.68 -15.51 4.41
CA ALA A 67 3.71 -16.48 4.79
C ALA A 67 3.57 -17.02 6.22
N ARG A 68 2.85 -16.35 7.11
CA ARG A 68 2.74 -16.74 8.52
C ARG A 68 1.86 -17.99 8.69
N HIS A 69 2.29 -18.86 9.60
CA HIS A 69 1.62 -20.11 9.94
C HIS A 69 0.88 -20.00 11.28
N ASN A 70 -0.37 -20.46 11.31
CA ASN A 70 -1.20 -20.63 12.50
C ASN A 70 -1.39 -19.35 13.33
N GLU A 71 -1.43 -18.19 12.67
CA GLU A 71 -1.76 -16.92 13.30
C GLU A 71 -2.61 -16.07 12.36
N MET A 72 -3.44 -15.19 12.95
CA MET A 72 -4.13 -14.17 12.20
C MET A 72 -3.21 -12.95 12.11
N THR A 73 -2.93 -12.51 10.90
CA THR A 73 -2.00 -11.39 10.68
C THR A 73 -2.42 -10.52 9.49
N ILE A 74 -1.87 -9.32 9.44
CA ILE A 74 -2.02 -8.42 8.31
C ILE A 74 -0.97 -8.79 7.28
N ASN A 75 -1.42 -9.16 6.07
CA ASN A 75 -0.54 -9.37 4.94
C ASN A 75 -0.04 -8.02 4.40
N LEU A 76 -0.96 -7.12 4.06
CA LEU A 76 -0.68 -5.80 3.54
C LEU A 76 -1.72 -4.80 4.01
N ALA A 77 -1.27 -3.69 4.55
CA ALA A 77 -2.10 -2.51 4.82
C ALA A 77 -1.36 -1.27 4.35
N TYR A 78 -2.05 -0.34 3.71
CA TYR A 78 -1.46 0.94 3.32
C TYR A 78 -2.51 2.05 3.28
N VAL A 79 -1.99 3.28 3.37
CA VAL A 79 -2.75 4.50 3.08
C VAL A 79 -2.11 5.13 1.84
N ASP A 80 -2.92 5.45 0.84
CA ASP A 80 -2.48 6.10 -0.41
C ASP A 80 -3.00 7.53 -0.43
N VAL A 81 -2.10 8.48 -0.29
CA VAL A 81 -2.37 9.91 -0.35
C VAL A 81 -1.86 10.44 -1.68
N LYS A 82 -2.78 10.91 -2.51
CA LYS A 82 -2.47 11.53 -3.81
C LYS A 82 -2.82 13.00 -3.79
N TYR A 83 -1.87 13.82 -4.16
CA TYR A 83 -2.09 15.23 -4.46
C TYR A 83 -1.95 15.47 -5.96
N SER A 84 -2.84 16.25 -6.55
CA SER A 84 -2.75 16.65 -7.95
C SER A 84 -3.24 18.08 -8.17
N SER A 85 -2.45 18.85 -8.89
CA SER A 85 -2.79 20.18 -9.38
C SER A 85 -2.35 20.34 -10.83
N SER A 86 -2.54 21.53 -11.40
CA SER A 86 -2.10 21.82 -12.77
C SER A 86 -0.59 21.70 -12.98
N ARG A 87 0.22 21.91 -11.93
CA ARG A 87 1.70 21.97 -12.01
C ARG A 87 2.43 21.04 -11.06
N LEU A 88 1.74 20.48 -10.05
CA LEU A 88 2.34 19.61 -9.04
C LEU A 88 1.52 18.35 -8.89
N ARG A 89 2.19 17.22 -8.80
CA ARG A 89 1.63 15.95 -8.36
C ARG A 89 2.52 15.31 -7.32
N ALA A 90 1.92 14.65 -6.35
CA ALA A 90 2.64 13.90 -5.35
C ALA A 90 1.85 12.65 -4.96
N ARG A 91 2.57 11.61 -4.59
CA ARG A 91 1.98 10.41 -4.04
C ARG A 91 2.79 9.93 -2.85
N PHE A 92 2.10 9.52 -1.79
CA PHE A 92 2.71 9.03 -0.57
C PHE A 92 1.94 7.81 -0.07
N VAL A 93 2.62 6.66 -0.01
CA VAL A 93 2.01 5.37 0.29
C VAL A 93 2.83 4.65 1.36
N PRO A 94 2.63 4.96 2.65
CA PRO A 94 3.17 4.13 3.73
C PRO A 94 2.44 2.80 3.78
N GLY A 95 3.20 1.71 3.99
CA GLY A 95 2.69 0.34 4.01
C GLY A 95 3.21 -0.47 5.19
N PHE A 96 2.39 -1.41 5.64
CA PHE A 96 2.68 -2.29 6.79
C PHE A 96 2.20 -3.71 6.48
N GLY A 97 2.76 -4.67 7.17
CA GLY A 97 2.32 -6.05 7.12
C GLY A 97 3.42 -7.03 6.76
N SER A 98 3.10 -8.33 6.83
CA SER A 98 4.08 -9.40 6.57
C SER A 98 4.62 -9.37 5.14
N TYR A 99 3.81 -8.95 4.18
CA TYR A 99 4.24 -8.76 2.79
C TYR A 99 5.30 -7.67 2.66
N VAL A 100 5.08 -6.51 3.29
CA VAL A 100 6.03 -5.38 3.28
C VAL A 100 7.35 -5.81 3.92
N ASN A 101 7.28 -6.42 5.10
CA ASN A 101 8.47 -6.88 5.82
C ASN A 101 9.29 -7.91 5.03
N ALA A 102 8.63 -8.79 4.26
CA ALA A 102 9.31 -9.82 3.49
C ALA A 102 9.93 -9.28 2.19
N ASN A 103 9.26 -8.33 1.51
CA ASN A 103 9.66 -7.87 0.18
C ASN A 103 10.57 -6.65 0.21
N TYR A 104 10.50 -5.82 1.27
CA TYR A 104 11.31 -4.61 1.42
C TYR A 104 12.41 -4.76 2.49
N VAL A 105 12.74 -5.99 2.86
CA VAL A 105 13.73 -6.30 3.91
C VAL A 105 15.12 -5.71 3.63
N ASN A 106 15.48 -5.52 2.37
CA ASN A 106 16.77 -4.97 1.96
C ASN A 106 16.79 -3.44 1.87
N GLU A 107 15.63 -2.79 2.04
CA GLU A 107 15.56 -1.34 2.02
C GLU A 107 16.13 -0.75 3.33
N PRO A 108 16.93 0.34 3.25
CA PRO A 108 17.56 0.90 4.43
C PRO A 108 16.57 1.63 5.35
N GLY A 109 16.60 1.28 6.64
CA GLY A 109 15.92 2.00 7.70
C GLY A 109 14.40 2.11 7.51
N THR A 110 13.89 3.33 7.58
CA THR A 110 12.45 3.63 7.47
C THR A 110 11.89 3.44 6.08
N LEU A 111 12.73 3.37 5.04
CA LEU A 111 12.29 3.17 3.66
C LEU A 111 11.57 1.82 3.46
N THR A 112 11.86 0.85 4.31
CA THR A 112 11.13 -0.43 4.35
C THR A 112 9.61 -0.26 4.41
N ASN A 113 9.12 0.83 5.01
CA ASN A 113 7.69 1.07 5.20
C ASN A 113 7.06 1.98 4.13
N PHE A 114 7.80 2.37 3.09
CA PHE A 114 7.27 3.18 2.00
C PHE A 114 7.14 2.36 0.73
N ILE A 115 5.90 2.15 0.29
CA ILE A 115 5.61 1.49 -0.99
C ILE A 115 5.88 2.47 -2.14
N GLU A 116 5.57 3.75 -1.92
CA GLU A 116 5.83 4.84 -2.86
C GLU A 116 5.91 6.18 -2.12
N ALA A 117 6.88 6.98 -2.48
CA ALA A 117 6.96 8.38 -2.08
C ALA A 117 7.51 9.18 -3.26
N SER A 118 6.65 9.86 -3.98
CA SER A 118 7.00 10.54 -5.23
C SER A 118 6.43 11.95 -5.31
N VAL A 119 7.14 12.83 -6.01
CA VAL A 119 6.71 14.18 -6.34
C VAL A 119 7.08 14.48 -7.79
N GLY A 120 6.17 15.13 -8.51
CA GLY A 120 6.37 15.55 -9.89
C GLY A 120 5.98 17.00 -10.13
N ILE A 121 6.79 17.70 -10.90
CA ILE A 121 6.52 19.06 -11.35
C ILE A 121 6.33 19.11 -12.86
N ARG A 122 5.38 19.90 -13.30
CA ARG A 122 5.15 20.14 -14.72
C ARG A 122 6.13 21.17 -15.24
N LEU A 123 6.92 20.81 -16.25
CA LEU A 123 7.95 21.67 -16.83
C LEU A 123 7.44 22.61 -17.93
N SER A 124 6.26 22.30 -18.51
CA SER A 124 5.72 23.09 -19.61
C SER A 124 4.20 23.26 -19.51
N ASP A 125 3.70 24.45 -19.73
CA ASP A 125 2.26 24.73 -19.75
C ASP A 125 1.62 24.30 -21.08
N SER A 126 2.39 24.31 -22.19
CA SER A 126 1.91 23.96 -23.52
C SER A 126 2.06 22.48 -23.88
N LYS A 127 2.99 21.78 -23.19
CA LYS A 127 3.28 20.36 -23.42
C LYS A 127 3.10 19.58 -22.12
N ASN A 128 2.66 18.35 -22.22
CA ASN A 128 2.50 17.47 -21.06
C ASN A 128 3.85 16.83 -20.66
N ILE A 129 4.80 17.69 -20.23
CA ILE A 129 6.14 17.27 -19.81
C ILE A 129 6.23 17.42 -18.30
N TRP A 130 6.57 16.32 -17.63
CA TRP A 130 6.73 16.24 -16.18
C TRP A 130 8.13 15.78 -15.81
N LEU A 131 8.62 16.28 -14.71
CA LEU A 131 9.81 15.77 -14.03
C LEU A 131 9.34 15.17 -12.71
N ASP A 132 9.54 13.86 -12.54
CA ASP A 132 9.18 13.13 -11.34
C ASP A 132 10.44 12.67 -10.62
N ALA A 133 10.41 12.71 -9.28
CA ALA A 133 11.43 12.19 -8.40
C ALA A 133 10.75 11.45 -7.24
N GLY A 134 11.37 10.36 -6.81
CA GLY A 134 10.83 9.56 -5.70
C GLY A 134 11.38 8.14 -5.65
N ILE A 135 10.75 7.33 -4.82
CA ILE A 135 10.99 5.91 -4.60
C ILE A 135 9.71 5.12 -4.82
#